data_acae338ac8311d23e887c307964cfc21
#
_entry.id   acae338ac8311d23e887c307964cfc21
#
_cell.length_a   1.000
_cell.length_b   1.000
_cell.length_c   1.000
_cell.angle_alpha   90.00
_cell.angle_beta   90.00
_cell.angle_gamma   90.00
#
_symmetry.space_group_name_H-M   'P 1'
#
loop_
_entity.id
_entity.type
_entity.pdbx_description
1 polymer ?
#
loop_
_entity_poly.entity_id
_entity_poly.type
_entity_poly.pdbx_seq_one_letter_code
_entity_poly.pdbx_strand_id
1 'polypeptide(L)'
;MKFRFVDRIFAWAPNERIRGLKTVSFEEYNLKEPFGGRPHLPETLALESFLQLGNWLMLLSTDFQKFGVITRIGTAQFEQSVGPGQQLVMELTVVRHRSEGWEIAGEGWVDGRIAIRGLGCLAMTVPAADFTDPANLRMLFSEIYRPETRPPGVHNGQ
;
A
#
# COMPACT_ATOMS: atom_id res chain seq x y z
N MET A 1 5.12 12.78 6.98
CA MET A 1 5.79 11.55 6.52
C MET A 1 6.70 11.90 5.35
N LYS A 2 7.99 11.70 5.50
CA LYS A 2 8.97 12.06 4.45
C LYS A 2 9.09 11.01 3.33
N PHE A 3 8.72 9.77 3.61
CA PHE A 3 8.77 8.66 2.66
C PHE A 3 7.37 8.18 2.33
N ARG A 4 6.92 8.43 1.11
CA ARG A 4 5.61 8.02 0.62
C ARG A 4 5.81 6.93 -0.43
N PHE A 5 5.27 5.75 -0.15
CA PHE A 5 5.34 4.60 -1.05
C PHE A 5 3.97 4.19 -1.61
N VAL A 6 2.96 5.06 -1.49
CA VAL A 6 1.67 4.95 -2.16
C VAL A 6 1.47 6.19 -3.00
N ASP A 7 1.43 6.01 -4.31
CA ASP A 7 1.33 7.12 -5.26
C ASP A 7 -0.12 7.40 -5.65
N ARG A 8 -0.97 6.37 -5.58
CA ARG A 8 -2.39 6.50 -5.93
C ARG A 8 -3.25 5.50 -5.18
N ILE A 9 -4.44 5.95 -4.77
CA ILE A 9 -5.51 5.10 -4.24
C ILE A 9 -6.67 5.16 -5.24
N PHE A 10 -7.16 3.99 -5.67
CA PHE A 10 -8.23 3.87 -6.66
C PHE A 10 -9.59 3.69 -6.02
N ALA A 11 -9.65 2.81 -5.00
CA ALA A 11 -10.88 2.41 -4.35
C ALA A 11 -10.60 1.99 -2.91
N TRP A 12 -11.59 2.17 -2.06
CA TRP A 12 -11.58 1.68 -0.69
C TRP A 12 -13.01 1.49 -0.18
N ALA A 13 -13.16 0.61 0.79
CA ALA A 13 -14.39 0.41 1.55
C ALA A 13 -14.03 0.36 3.04
N PRO A 14 -14.72 1.11 3.91
CA PRO A 14 -14.39 1.19 5.33
C PRO A 14 -14.35 -0.18 5.98
N ASN A 15 -13.29 -0.47 6.74
CA ASN A 15 -13.09 -1.73 7.45
C ASN A 15 -13.07 -2.99 6.58
N GLU A 16 -12.97 -2.86 5.27
CA GLU A 16 -13.04 -3.99 4.33
C GLU A 16 -11.78 -4.10 3.48
N ARG A 17 -11.55 -3.13 2.60
CA ARG A 17 -10.49 -3.22 1.58
C ARG A 17 -10.00 -1.88 1.08
N ILE A 18 -8.83 -1.90 0.49
CA ILE A 18 -8.24 -0.76 -0.20
C ILE A 18 -7.44 -1.23 -1.41
N ARG A 19 -7.46 -0.45 -2.48
CA ARG A 19 -6.69 -0.68 -3.69
C ARG A 19 -5.92 0.57 -4.09
N GLY A 20 -4.65 0.39 -4.40
CA GLY A 20 -3.76 1.49 -4.79
C GLY A 20 -2.54 1.01 -5.53
N LEU A 21 -1.62 1.91 -5.81
CA LEU A 21 -0.38 1.58 -6.50
C LEU A 21 0.81 2.39 -6.00
N LYS A 22 1.99 1.83 -6.23
CA LYS A 22 3.29 2.46 -6.23
C LYS A 22 3.88 2.40 -7.63
N THR A 23 4.28 3.53 -8.18
CA THR A 23 5.05 3.62 -9.44
C THR A 23 6.54 3.71 -9.10
N VAL A 24 7.37 2.90 -9.74
CA VAL A 24 8.82 2.92 -9.55
C VAL A 24 9.46 3.85 -10.59
N SER A 25 10.12 4.89 -10.12
CA SER A 25 10.80 5.87 -10.97
C SER A 25 12.30 5.56 -11.09
N PHE A 26 12.91 5.85 -12.24
CA PHE A 26 14.38 5.80 -12.41
C PHE A 26 15.13 6.77 -11.49
N GLU A 27 14.47 7.83 -11.03
CA GLU A 27 15.05 8.83 -10.15
C GLU A 27 15.09 8.39 -8.67
N GLU A 28 14.47 7.25 -8.33
CA GLU A 28 14.50 6.77 -6.96
C GLU A 28 15.90 6.32 -6.56
N TYR A 29 16.45 6.97 -5.54
CA TYR A 29 17.80 6.70 -5.04
C TYR A 29 18.00 5.21 -4.66
N ASN A 30 16.95 4.58 -4.15
CA ASN A 30 16.96 3.18 -3.68
C ASN A 30 17.16 2.15 -4.79
N LEU A 31 17.04 2.55 -6.06
CA LEU A 31 17.29 1.68 -7.21
C LEU A 31 18.77 1.58 -7.60
N LYS A 32 19.61 2.42 -7.01
CA LYS A 32 21.05 2.42 -7.29
C LYS A 32 21.70 1.31 -6.48
N GLU A 33 21.76 0.11 -7.06
CA GLU A 33 22.53 -0.98 -6.46
C GLU A 33 24.02 -0.75 -6.59
N PRO A 34 24.79 -0.86 -5.49
CA PRO A 34 26.23 -0.70 -5.51
C PRO A 34 26.97 -1.83 -6.25
N PHE A 35 26.29 -2.92 -6.63
CA PHE A 35 26.91 -4.15 -7.14
C PHE A 35 26.53 -4.55 -8.56
N GLY A 36 25.96 -3.65 -9.36
CA GLY A 36 25.78 -3.86 -10.80
C GLY A 36 24.61 -4.79 -11.18
N GLY A 37 23.67 -5.02 -10.29
CA GLY A 37 22.41 -5.69 -10.58
C GLY A 37 21.47 -4.85 -11.44
N ARG A 38 20.36 -5.44 -11.90
CA ARG A 38 19.30 -4.66 -12.55
C ARG A 38 18.61 -3.80 -11.51
N PRO A 39 18.39 -2.49 -11.77
CA PRO A 39 17.67 -1.62 -10.84
C PRO A 39 16.28 -2.19 -10.55
N HIS A 40 15.93 -2.31 -9.29
CA HIS A 40 14.60 -2.71 -8.84
C HIS A 40 14.28 -2.11 -7.48
N LEU A 41 13.00 -1.98 -7.18
CA LEU A 41 12.55 -1.58 -5.86
C LEU A 41 12.94 -2.68 -4.85
N PRO A 42 13.71 -2.37 -3.81
CA PRO A 42 14.01 -3.34 -2.77
C PRO A 42 12.74 -3.98 -2.21
N GLU A 43 12.76 -5.28 -1.95
CA GLU A 43 11.61 -6.04 -1.46
C GLU A 43 11.05 -5.45 -0.16
N THR A 44 11.92 -4.93 0.71
CA THR A 44 11.53 -4.25 1.95
C THR A 44 10.73 -2.98 1.67
N LEU A 45 11.02 -2.25 0.59
CA LEU A 45 10.27 -1.05 0.20
C LEU A 45 8.98 -1.39 -0.54
N ALA A 46 8.94 -2.52 -1.27
CA ALA A 46 7.69 -3.06 -1.80
C ALA A 46 6.74 -3.46 -0.65
N LEU A 47 7.28 -4.09 0.40
CA LEU A 47 6.53 -4.41 1.61
C LEU A 47 6.07 -3.13 2.35
N GLU A 48 6.93 -2.12 2.45
CA GLU A 48 6.56 -0.83 3.04
C GLU A 48 5.41 -0.17 2.27
N SER A 49 5.43 -0.20 0.92
CA SER A 49 4.32 0.29 0.09
C SER A 49 3.00 -0.42 0.44
N PHE A 50 3.06 -1.73 0.58
CA PHE A 50 1.93 -2.57 0.94
C PHE A 50 1.39 -2.20 2.33
N LEU A 51 2.26 -2.07 3.33
CA LEU A 51 1.87 -1.73 4.71
C LEU A 51 1.34 -0.29 4.82
N GLN A 52 1.93 0.66 4.08
CA GLN A 52 1.42 2.03 4.02
C GLN A 52 0.02 2.10 3.39
N LEU A 53 -0.26 1.29 2.38
CA LEU A 53 -1.60 1.21 1.81
C LEU A 53 -2.61 0.70 2.85
N GLY A 54 -2.24 -0.31 3.65
CA GLY A 54 -3.03 -0.78 4.79
C GLY A 54 -3.27 0.30 5.84
N ASN A 55 -2.27 1.13 6.10
CA ASN A 55 -2.41 2.25 7.02
C ASN A 55 -3.38 3.32 6.49
N TRP A 56 -3.39 3.59 5.20
CA TRP A 56 -4.40 4.45 4.58
C TRP A 56 -5.81 3.91 4.81
N LEU A 57 -6.02 2.59 4.73
CA LEU A 57 -7.33 2.00 5.03
C LEU A 57 -7.76 2.25 6.48
N MET A 58 -6.84 2.13 7.44
CA MET A 58 -7.12 2.42 8.85
C MET A 58 -7.48 3.89 9.08
N LEU A 59 -6.70 4.81 8.49
CA LEU A 59 -6.96 6.25 8.55
C LEU A 59 -8.33 6.59 7.96
N LEU A 60 -8.64 6.08 6.79
CA LEU A 60 -9.93 6.34 6.11
C LEU A 60 -11.11 5.74 6.87
N SER A 61 -10.96 4.54 7.42
CA SER A 61 -12.01 3.86 8.18
C SER A 61 -12.31 4.51 9.53
N THR A 62 -11.40 5.33 10.04
CA THR A 62 -11.52 6.03 11.32
C THR A 62 -11.64 7.55 11.16
N ASP A 63 -11.97 8.02 9.97
CA ASP A 63 -12.00 9.45 9.65
C ASP A 63 -10.72 10.18 10.06
N PHE A 64 -9.56 9.57 9.77
CA PHE A 64 -8.21 10.06 10.08
C PHE A 64 -7.92 10.23 11.58
N GLN A 65 -8.68 9.56 12.45
CA GLN A 65 -8.46 9.61 13.90
C GLN A 65 -7.37 8.65 14.37
N LYS A 66 -7.21 7.52 13.70
CA LYS A 66 -6.29 6.46 14.13
C LYS A 66 -5.28 6.13 13.05
N PHE A 67 -4.02 6.03 13.47
CA PHE A 67 -2.88 5.61 12.67
C PHE A 67 -2.50 4.18 13.04
N GLY A 68 -2.15 3.35 12.05
CA GLY A 68 -1.73 1.98 12.28
C GLY A 68 -0.21 1.88 12.47
N VAL A 69 0.20 1.24 13.55
CA VAL A 69 1.59 0.84 13.79
C VAL A 69 1.69 -0.67 13.60
N ILE A 70 2.46 -1.09 12.61
CA ILE A 70 2.66 -2.51 12.33
C ILE A 70 3.47 -3.13 13.47
N THR A 71 2.91 -4.15 14.10
CA THR A 71 3.52 -4.86 15.22
C THR A 71 4.02 -6.24 14.84
N ARG A 72 3.48 -6.83 13.77
CA ARG A 72 3.87 -8.16 13.29
C ARG A 72 3.58 -8.30 11.80
N ILE A 73 4.47 -8.97 11.10
CA ILE A 73 4.27 -9.48 9.76
C ILE A 73 4.32 -11.00 9.86
N GLY A 74 3.20 -11.66 9.59
CA GLY A 74 3.12 -13.11 9.64
C GLY A 74 3.94 -13.74 8.51
N THR A 75 3.61 -13.39 7.27
CA THR A 75 4.31 -13.85 6.08
C THR A 75 4.38 -12.72 5.05
N ALA A 76 5.55 -12.54 4.45
CA ALA A 76 5.74 -11.74 3.26
C ALA A 76 6.44 -12.60 2.20
N GLN A 77 5.84 -12.73 1.02
CA GLN A 77 6.38 -13.50 -0.11
C GLN A 77 6.60 -12.55 -1.28
N PHE A 78 7.74 -12.66 -1.92
CA PHE A 78 8.14 -11.86 -3.07
C PHE A 78 8.35 -12.80 -4.26
N GLU A 79 7.48 -12.68 -5.27
CA GLU A 79 7.45 -13.58 -6.43
C GLU A 79 8.23 -13.02 -7.61
N GLN A 80 8.31 -11.69 -7.71
CA GLN A 80 9.09 -11.00 -8.73
C GLN A 80 9.50 -9.60 -8.28
N SER A 81 10.58 -9.10 -8.87
CA SER A 81 11.06 -7.74 -8.66
C SER A 81 10.20 -6.72 -9.40
N VAL A 82 10.17 -5.51 -8.89
CA VAL A 82 9.49 -4.33 -9.48
C VAL A 82 10.56 -3.36 -9.96
N GLY A 83 10.70 -3.22 -11.27
CA GLY A 83 11.72 -2.36 -11.89
C GLY A 83 11.24 -0.95 -12.20
N PRO A 84 12.16 -0.05 -12.58
CA PRO A 84 11.82 1.29 -13.03
C PRO A 84 10.83 1.27 -14.21
N GLY A 85 9.88 2.18 -14.17
CA GLY A 85 8.80 2.28 -15.16
C GLY A 85 7.62 1.32 -14.90
N GLN A 86 7.74 0.39 -13.97
CA GLN A 86 6.67 -0.53 -13.59
C GLN A 86 5.81 0.02 -12.47
N GLN A 87 4.59 -0.49 -12.37
CA GLN A 87 3.63 -0.17 -11.32
C GLN A 87 3.33 -1.43 -10.50
N LEU A 88 3.53 -1.31 -9.18
CA LEU A 88 3.07 -2.28 -8.22
C LEU A 88 1.64 -1.92 -7.81
N VAL A 89 0.67 -2.60 -8.40
CA VAL A 89 -0.75 -2.45 -8.04
C VAL A 89 -1.04 -3.38 -6.87
N MET A 90 -1.65 -2.86 -5.82
CA MET A 90 -1.88 -3.60 -4.57
C MET A 90 -3.35 -3.57 -4.18
N GLU A 91 -3.83 -4.66 -3.62
CA GLU A 91 -5.13 -4.76 -2.99
C GLU A 91 -4.99 -5.45 -1.63
N LEU A 92 -5.48 -4.80 -0.58
CA LEU A 92 -5.46 -5.29 0.78
C LEU A 92 -6.89 -5.42 1.31
N THR A 93 -7.09 -6.43 2.14
CA THR A 93 -8.35 -6.69 2.83
C THR A 93 -8.12 -6.78 4.33
N VAL A 94 -9.15 -6.41 5.08
CA VAL A 94 -9.19 -6.59 6.52
C VAL A 94 -9.64 -8.01 6.80
N VAL A 95 -8.76 -8.81 7.41
CA VAL A 95 -9.06 -10.17 7.84
C VAL A 95 -9.81 -10.15 9.18
N ARG A 96 -9.36 -9.27 10.06
CA ARG A 96 -9.95 -9.08 11.39
C ARG A 96 -9.76 -7.64 11.85
N HIS A 97 -10.80 -7.09 12.43
CA HIS A 97 -10.79 -5.76 13.02
C HIS A 97 -11.32 -5.81 14.45
N ARG A 98 -10.57 -5.18 15.36
CA ARG A 98 -10.93 -4.95 16.76
C ARG A 98 -10.61 -3.50 17.12
N SER A 99 -11.13 -3.02 18.26
CA SER A 99 -10.91 -1.65 18.73
C SER A 99 -9.43 -1.24 18.81
N GLU A 100 -8.55 -2.17 19.13
CA GLU A 100 -7.12 -1.93 19.40
C GLU A 100 -6.19 -2.41 18.29
N GLY A 101 -6.69 -3.17 17.34
CA GLY A 101 -5.82 -3.75 16.32
C GLY A 101 -6.54 -4.31 15.10
N TRP A 102 -5.78 -4.37 14.03
CA TRP A 102 -6.23 -4.83 12.73
C TRP A 102 -5.31 -5.94 12.24
N GLU A 103 -5.89 -6.94 11.62
CA GLU A 103 -5.18 -7.91 10.82
C GLU A 103 -5.52 -7.68 9.37
N ILE A 104 -4.49 -7.43 8.56
CA ILE A 104 -4.62 -7.21 7.12
C ILE A 104 -3.86 -8.27 6.35
N ALA A 105 -4.37 -8.58 5.17
CA ALA A 105 -3.73 -9.43 4.18
C ALA A 105 -3.97 -8.87 2.78
N GLY A 106 -3.18 -9.30 1.80
CA GLY A 106 -3.40 -8.90 0.43
C GLY A 106 -2.28 -9.30 -0.50
N GLU A 107 -2.39 -8.81 -1.72
CA GLU A 107 -1.45 -9.07 -2.80
C GLU A 107 -1.12 -7.80 -3.56
N GLY A 108 0.02 -7.84 -4.27
CA GLY A 108 0.42 -6.82 -5.23
C GLY A 108 0.87 -7.46 -6.53
N TRP A 109 0.57 -6.81 -7.64
CA TRP A 109 0.83 -7.30 -8.99
C TRP A 109 1.64 -6.31 -9.80
N VAL A 110 2.50 -6.85 -10.66
CA VAL A 110 3.20 -6.11 -11.71
C VAL A 110 2.91 -6.82 -13.04
N ASP A 111 2.43 -6.07 -14.02
CA ASP A 111 2.08 -6.58 -15.34
C ASP A 111 1.15 -7.82 -15.28
N GLY A 112 0.17 -7.78 -14.35
CA GLY A 112 -0.82 -8.85 -14.17
C GLY A 112 -0.30 -10.10 -13.45
N ARG A 113 0.96 -10.15 -13.01
CA ARG A 113 1.55 -11.26 -12.25
C ARG A 113 1.83 -10.85 -10.81
N ILE A 114 1.63 -11.76 -9.88
CA ILE A 114 1.87 -11.50 -8.46
C ILE A 114 3.36 -11.14 -8.25
N ALA A 115 3.57 -10.05 -7.53
CA ALA A 115 4.89 -9.58 -7.11
C ALA A 115 5.09 -9.73 -5.60
N ILE A 116 4.07 -9.44 -4.80
CA ILE A 116 4.12 -9.54 -3.34
C ILE A 116 2.83 -10.13 -2.79
N ARG A 117 2.95 -10.92 -1.72
CA ARG A 117 1.84 -11.34 -0.85
C ARG A 117 2.18 -11.05 0.58
N GLY A 118 1.21 -10.50 1.32
CA GLY A 118 1.28 -10.27 2.76
C GLY A 118 0.14 -10.96 3.49
N LEU A 119 0.46 -11.75 4.50
CA LEU A 119 -0.52 -12.47 5.31
C LEU A 119 -0.23 -12.29 6.80
N GLY A 120 -1.28 -12.17 7.60
CA GLY A 120 -1.16 -12.05 9.05
C GLY A 120 -0.39 -10.79 9.48
N CYS A 121 -0.55 -9.70 8.75
CA CYS A 121 0.04 -8.42 9.11
C CYS A 121 -0.82 -7.76 10.18
N LEU A 122 -0.28 -7.63 11.39
CA LEU A 122 -0.96 -7.05 12.53
C LEU A 122 -0.54 -5.61 12.73
N ALA A 123 -1.52 -4.74 12.92
CA ALA A 123 -1.31 -3.35 13.27
C ALA A 123 -2.08 -3.01 14.55
N MET A 124 -1.42 -2.31 15.47
CA MET A 124 -2.10 -1.62 16.57
C MET A 124 -2.48 -0.21 16.13
N THR A 125 -3.60 0.29 16.61
CA THR A 125 -4.02 1.66 16.32
C THR A 125 -3.64 2.61 17.44
N VAL A 126 -3.11 3.76 17.06
CA VAL A 126 -2.75 4.87 17.95
C VAL A 126 -3.41 6.15 17.45
N PRO A 127 -3.61 7.18 18.29
CA PRO A 127 -4.15 8.44 17.85
C PRO A 127 -3.28 9.06 16.74
N ALA A 128 -3.88 9.41 15.60
CA ALA A 128 -3.14 10.02 14.49
C ALA A 128 -2.56 11.39 14.88
N ALA A 129 -3.24 12.11 15.75
CA ALA A 129 -2.81 13.42 16.27
C ALA A 129 -1.47 13.38 17.02
N ASP A 130 -1.06 12.21 17.52
CA ASP A 130 0.24 12.05 18.19
C ASP A 130 1.42 12.11 17.19
N PHE A 131 1.17 11.93 15.90
CA PHE A 131 2.19 11.89 14.85
C PHE A 131 2.10 13.04 13.86
N THR A 132 0.88 13.50 13.55
CA THR A 132 0.64 14.55 12.56
C THR A 132 -0.75 15.11 12.72
N ASP A 133 -0.95 16.33 12.20
CA ASP A 133 -2.28 16.93 12.12
C ASP A 133 -3.17 16.13 11.14
N PRO A 134 -4.36 15.66 11.57
CA PRO A 134 -5.31 15.01 10.69
C PRO A 134 -5.70 15.81 9.44
N ALA A 135 -5.67 17.15 9.50
CA ALA A 135 -5.92 18.00 8.34
C ALA A 135 -4.86 17.79 7.24
N ASN A 136 -3.60 17.61 7.61
CA ASN A 136 -2.52 17.29 6.67
C ASN A 136 -2.73 15.93 6.01
N LEU A 137 -3.22 14.93 6.76
CA LEU A 137 -3.52 13.61 6.22
C LEU A 137 -4.66 13.65 5.20
N ARG A 138 -5.71 14.45 5.47
CA ARG A 138 -6.82 14.66 4.53
C ARG A 138 -6.35 15.33 3.24
N MET A 139 -5.49 16.34 3.36
CA MET A 139 -4.89 17.02 2.21
C MET A 139 -4.06 16.03 1.38
N LEU A 140 -3.18 15.25 2.01
CA LEU A 140 -2.39 14.22 1.33
C LEU A 140 -3.26 13.18 0.63
N PHE A 141 -4.32 12.73 1.29
CA PHE A 141 -5.27 11.80 0.68
C PHE A 141 -5.91 12.39 -0.57
N SER A 142 -6.32 13.66 -0.55
CA SER A 142 -6.91 14.34 -1.71
C SER A 142 -5.96 14.43 -2.91
N GLU A 143 -4.65 14.43 -2.67
CA GLU A 143 -3.63 14.43 -3.73
C GLU A 143 -3.49 13.06 -4.41
N ILE A 144 -3.62 11.97 -3.66
CA ILE A 144 -3.37 10.61 -4.17
C ILE A 144 -4.65 9.83 -4.49
N TYR A 145 -5.81 10.27 -4.01
CA TYR A 145 -7.07 9.62 -4.32
C TYR A 145 -7.54 9.99 -5.73
N ARG A 146 -7.54 9.00 -6.61
CA ARG A 146 -8.01 9.10 -7.99
C ARG A 146 -8.85 7.87 -8.28
N PRO A 147 -10.17 7.93 -8.02
CA PRO A 147 -11.07 6.80 -8.26
C PRO A 147 -11.00 6.38 -9.72
N GLU A 148 -11.03 5.09 -9.95
CA GLU A 148 -11.15 4.55 -11.29
C GLU A 148 -12.55 4.86 -11.82
N THR A 149 -12.62 5.58 -12.93
CA THR A 149 -13.89 5.86 -13.64
C THR A 149 -14.38 4.64 -14.41
N ARG A 150 -13.55 3.58 -14.52
CA ARG A 150 -13.88 2.31 -15.16
C ARG A 150 -12.97 1.20 -14.59
N PRO A 151 -13.50 0.03 -14.21
CA PRO A 151 -12.64 -1.10 -13.87
C PRO A 151 -11.80 -1.49 -15.09
N PRO A 152 -10.48 -1.72 -14.96
CA PRO A 152 -9.69 -2.24 -16.06
C PRO A 152 -10.17 -3.64 -16.42
N GLY A 153 -10.67 -3.79 -17.67
CA GLY A 153 -10.72 -5.03 -18.38
C GLY A 153 -11.77 -6.05 -17.96
N VAL A 154 -13.04 -5.77 -18.24
CA VAL A 154 -13.91 -6.84 -18.75
C VAL A 154 -13.84 -6.73 -20.27
N HIS A 155 -12.94 -7.48 -20.90
CA HIS A 155 -13.08 -7.81 -22.30
C HIS A 155 -14.29 -8.73 -22.40
N ASN A 156 -15.43 -8.17 -22.83
CA ASN A 156 -16.50 -8.97 -23.38
C ASN A 156 -15.94 -9.63 -24.64
N GLY A 157 -15.60 -10.93 -24.51
CA GLY A 157 -15.38 -11.77 -25.66
C GLY A 157 -16.64 -11.80 -26.51
N GLN A 158 -16.52 -11.37 -27.73
CA GLN A 158 -17.32 -11.81 -28.86
C GLN A 158 -16.52 -12.85 -29.64
#